data_b675f4d4d18f7c67610b19f7618ab74e
#
_entry.id   b675f4d4d18f7c67610b19f7618ab74e
#
_cell.length_a   1.000
_cell.length_b   1.000
_cell.length_c   1.000
_cell.angle_alpha   90.00
_cell.angle_beta   90.00
_cell.angle_gamma   90.00
#
_symmetry.space_group_name_H-M   'P 1'
#
loop_
_entity.id
_entity.type
_entity.pdbx_description
1 polymer ?
#
loop_
_entity_poly.entity_id
_entity_poly.type
_entity_poly.pdbx_seq_one_letter_code
_entity_poly.pdbx_strand_id
1 'polypeptide(L)'
;MKIQRMKTNRIVNPLGFDLKTPHVSWTVTDTEAKKQLWARVEVSKTENFAEVIFDTGACKTASSLGVPVEIALEPRTRYFWRVTVMGDNGELVTSDTAWFETAKLDEPFTAQRISPCLAPDTAPYMRRAFEITGEVLSARAYFTGLGIYELYLNGEKANDEYLAPGCTAYDSWIQYQTYDVTDLIHTGENVIGAILGNGWAKGRFGFDGVVGNYETNFPGKPCNMYTDEYLLFGELHVTTT
;
A
#
# COMPACT_ATOMS: atom_id res chain seq x y z
N MET A 1 10.72 6.86 -30.52
CA MET A 1 10.57 5.87 -29.44
C MET A 1 10.02 6.53 -28.19
N LYS A 2 9.02 5.92 -27.56
CA LYS A 2 8.47 6.36 -26.29
C LYS A 2 8.37 5.20 -25.32
N ILE A 3 8.77 5.42 -24.06
CA ILE A 3 8.64 4.46 -22.98
C ILE A 3 7.42 4.84 -22.13
N GLN A 4 6.57 3.89 -21.84
CA GLN A 4 5.34 4.10 -21.08
C GLN A 4 4.91 2.86 -20.32
N ARG A 5 3.81 2.95 -19.56
CA ARG A 5 3.29 1.86 -18.73
C ARG A 5 4.35 1.25 -17.79
N MET A 6 5.13 2.13 -17.19
CA MET A 6 6.13 1.73 -16.21
C MET A 6 5.44 1.19 -14.96
N LYS A 7 5.80 -0.03 -14.57
CA LYS A 7 5.17 -0.74 -13.45
C LYS A 7 6.20 -1.45 -12.59
N THR A 8 5.98 -1.44 -11.30
CA THR A 8 6.68 -2.30 -10.33
C THR A 8 5.70 -3.38 -9.87
N ASN A 9 6.07 -4.67 -10.02
CA ASN A 9 5.19 -5.82 -9.73
C ASN A 9 3.80 -5.68 -10.36
N ARG A 10 3.73 -5.17 -11.61
CA ARG A 10 2.52 -4.93 -12.41
C ARG A 10 1.62 -3.78 -11.94
N ILE A 11 2.01 -3.03 -10.91
CA ILE A 11 1.29 -1.88 -10.37
C ILE A 11 2.03 -0.61 -10.76
N VAL A 12 1.31 0.45 -11.10
CA VAL A 12 1.88 1.78 -11.35
C VAL A 12 2.14 2.44 -10.00
N ASN A 13 3.38 2.81 -9.74
CA ASN A 13 3.80 3.52 -8.54
C ASN A 13 3.18 2.92 -7.25
N PRO A 14 3.45 1.63 -6.94
CA PRO A 14 2.86 0.99 -5.76
C PRO A 14 3.32 1.65 -4.46
N LEU A 15 2.36 1.95 -3.59
CA LEU A 15 2.56 2.54 -2.29
C LEU A 15 2.33 1.52 -1.19
N GLY A 16 3.33 1.29 -0.35
CA GLY A 16 3.18 0.53 0.88
C GLY A 16 2.97 -0.97 0.70
N PHE A 17 3.59 -1.57 -0.33
CA PHE A 17 3.54 -3.01 -0.55
C PHE A 17 4.74 -3.72 0.10
N ASP A 18 4.51 -4.92 0.61
CA ASP A 18 5.58 -5.83 1.03
C ASP A 18 6.27 -6.43 -0.21
N LEU A 19 7.22 -5.69 -0.74
CA LEU A 19 8.00 -6.07 -1.92
C LEU A 19 9.30 -6.73 -1.46
N LYS A 20 9.45 -8.03 -1.65
CA LYS A 20 10.72 -8.72 -1.35
C LYS A 20 11.77 -8.47 -2.43
N THR A 21 11.40 -8.68 -3.69
CA THR A 21 12.23 -8.35 -4.85
C THR A 21 11.35 -7.65 -5.88
N PRO A 22 11.41 -6.32 -5.99
CA PRO A 22 10.65 -5.60 -6.99
C PRO A 22 11.05 -6.01 -8.41
N HIS A 23 10.06 -6.19 -9.28
CA HIS A 23 10.27 -6.42 -10.70
C HIS A 23 9.71 -5.23 -11.46
N VAL A 24 10.58 -4.55 -12.19
CA VAL A 24 10.19 -3.38 -12.98
C VAL A 24 9.94 -3.77 -14.43
N SER A 25 8.90 -3.22 -15.03
CA SER A 25 8.48 -3.51 -16.40
C SER A 25 8.02 -2.23 -17.11
N TRP A 26 8.11 -2.23 -18.44
CA TRP A 26 7.75 -1.09 -19.28
C TRP A 26 7.25 -1.53 -20.65
N THR A 27 6.67 -0.61 -21.39
CA THR A 27 6.27 -0.81 -22.79
C THR A 27 6.95 0.26 -23.65
N VAL A 28 7.46 -0.16 -24.82
CA VAL A 28 8.00 0.75 -25.83
C VAL A 28 7.00 0.91 -26.96
N THR A 29 6.75 2.15 -27.37
CA THR A 29 5.84 2.53 -28.46
C THR A 29 6.48 3.63 -29.32
N ASP A 30 5.79 4.04 -30.39
CA ASP A 30 6.17 5.17 -31.24
C ASP A 30 7.61 5.05 -31.73
N THR A 31 7.96 3.89 -32.29
CA THR A 31 9.31 3.58 -32.81
C THR A 31 9.25 2.73 -34.06
N GLU A 32 10.21 2.95 -34.96
CA GLU A 32 10.48 2.09 -36.10
C GLU A 32 11.43 0.91 -35.76
N ALA A 33 12.01 0.92 -34.59
CA ALA A 33 12.85 -0.19 -34.09
C ALA A 33 12.04 -1.49 -34.03
N LYS A 34 12.64 -2.58 -34.46
CA LYS A 34 12.03 -3.92 -34.45
C LYS A 34 12.44 -4.72 -33.22
N LYS A 35 13.55 -4.34 -32.57
CA LYS A 35 14.10 -5.03 -31.41
C LYS A 35 14.74 -4.02 -30.44
N GLN A 36 14.63 -4.33 -29.17
CA GLN A 36 15.47 -3.74 -28.12
C GLN A 36 16.86 -4.40 -28.21
N LEU A 37 17.92 -3.61 -28.39
CA LEU A 37 19.28 -4.11 -28.34
C LEU A 37 19.75 -4.30 -26.91
N TRP A 38 19.43 -3.34 -26.06
CA TRP A 38 19.69 -3.41 -24.62
C TRP A 38 18.78 -2.44 -23.89
N ALA A 39 18.64 -2.66 -22.59
CA ALA A 39 18.07 -1.69 -21.68
C ALA A 39 18.96 -1.55 -20.45
N ARG A 40 18.89 -0.37 -19.81
CA ARG A 40 19.53 -0.06 -18.54
C ARG A 40 18.48 0.39 -17.57
N VAL A 41 18.36 -0.30 -16.46
CA VAL A 41 17.49 0.07 -15.34
C VAL A 41 18.34 0.66 -14.25
N GLU A 42 17.98 1.84 -13.78
CA GLU A 42 18.60 2.54 -12.65
C GLU A 42 17.56 2.73 -11.55
N VAL A 43 17.94 2.47 -10.29
CA VAL A 43 17.12 2.73 -9.10
C VAL A 43 17.89 3.65 -8.16
N SER A 44 17.20 4.62 -7.58
CA SER A 44 17.77 5.63 -6.69
C SER A 44 16.85 5.85 -5.47
N LYS A 45 17.46 6.29 -4.37
CA LYS A 45 16.72 6.82 -3.21
C LYS A 45 16.26 8.27 -3.40
N THR A 46 16.77 8.94 -4.41
CA THR A 46 16.40 10.33 -4.72
C THR A 46 15.84 10.45 -6.12
N GLU A 47 14.84 11.30 -6.31
CA GLU A 47 14.15 11.49 -7.59
C GLU A 47 15.07 12.03 -8.69
N ASN A 48 16.06 12.82 -8.32
CA ASN A 48 17.06 13.36 -9.23
C ASN A 48 18.20 12.39 -9.56
N PHE A 49 18.15 11.14 -9.06
CA PHE A 49 19.17 10.11 -9.24
C PHE A 49 20.59 10.50 -8.76
N ALA A 50 20.67 11.36 -7.75
CA ALA A 50 21.94 11.68 -7.12
C ALA A 50 22.53 10.50 -6.31
N GLU A 51 21.69 9.59 -5.85
CA GLU A 51 22.07 8.39 -5.11
C GLU A 51 21.53 7.12 -5.81
N VAL A 52 22.21 6.71 -6.88
CA VAL A 52 21.88 5.46 -7.59
C VAL A 52 22.38 4.28 -6.76
N ILE A 53 21.46 3.38 -6.41
CA ILE A 53 21.74 2.19 -5.57
C ILE A 53 21.67 0.88 -6.36
N PHE A 54 21.13 0.93 -7.58
CA PHE A 54 21.03 -0.22 -8.48
C PHE A 54 21.18 0.27 -9.92
N ASP A 55 21.98 -0.44 -10.70
CA ASP A 55 22.23 -0.13 -12.10
C ASP A 55 22.60 -1.41 -12.85
N THR A 56 21.78 -1.80 -13.82
CA THR A 56 22.05 -2.98 -14.65
C THR A 56 23.16 -2.74 -15.69
N GLY A 57 23.59 -1.48 -15.90
CA GLY A 57 24.32 -1.11 -17.10
C GLY A 57 23.52 -1.36 -18.37
N ALA A 58 24.17 -1.29 -19.52
CA ALA A 58 23.58 -1.61 -20.82
C ALA A 58 23.39 -3.13 -20.97
N CYS A 59 22.29 -3.68 -20.43
CA CYS A 59 22.02 -5.10 -20.34
C CYS A 59 21.26 -5.59 -21.59
N LYS A 60 21.86 -6.50 -22.36
CA LYS A 60 21.25 -7.07 -23.57
C LYS A 60 20.16 -8.10 -23.29
N THR A 61 20.15 -8.67 -22.09
CA THR A 61 19.18 -9.66 -21.64
C THR A 61 18.05 -9.06 -20.79
N ALA A 62 18.08 -7.75 -20.55
CA ALA A 62 17.03 -7.07 -19.81
C ALA A 62 15.69 -7.18 -20.56
N SER A 63 14.72 -7.83 -19.93
CA SER A 63 13.38 -8.00 -20.49
C SER A 63 12.46 -6.86 -20.03
N SER A 64 11.76 -6.24 -20.97
CA SER A 64 10.75 -5.23 -20.65
C SER A 64 9.53 -5.79 -19.88
N LEU A 65 9.40 -7.12 -19.85
CA LEU A 65 8.34 -7.81 -19.08
C LEU A 65 8.65 -7.91 -17.58
N GLY A 66 9.92 -7.80 -17.19
CA GLY A 66 10.32 -7.83 -15.79
C GLY A 66 11.84 -7.90 -15.64
N VAL A 67 12.41 -6.87 -14.98
CA VAL A 67 13.80 -6.85 -14.51
C VAL A 67 13.75 -6.87 -13.00
N PRO A 68 14.35 -7.88 -12.34
CA PRO A 68 14.43 -7.92 -10.89
C PRO A 68 15.36 -6.81 -10.38
N VAL A 69 14.94 -6.13 -9.33
CA VAL A 69 15.72 -5.13 -8.62
C VAL A 69 16.24 -5.76 -7.33
N GLU A 70 17.45 -6.28 -7.40
CA GLU A 70 18.09 -7.02 -6.30
C GLU A 70 18.85 -6.08 -5.38
N ILE A 71 18.12 -5.42 -4.48
CA ILE A 71 18.65 -4.52 -3.46
C ILE A 71 18.08 -4.86 -2.08
N ALA A 72 18.80 -4.50 -1.03
CA ALA A 72 18.25 -4.50 0.32
C ALA A 72 17.25 -3.35 0.45
N LEU A 73 15.97 -3.68 0.65
CA LEU A 73 14.92 -2.71 0.83
C LEU A 73 14.81 -2.28 2.30
N GLU A 74 14.65 -0.99 2.51
CA GLU A 74 14.37 -0.40 3.82
C GLU A 74 12.85 -0.23 4.02
N PRO A 75 12.32 -0.36 5.23
CA PRO A 75 10.89 -0.14 5.49
C PRO A 75 10.49 1.32 5.22
N ARG A 76 9.25 1.52 4.79
CA ARG A 76 8.63 2.83 4.59
C ARG A 76 9.46 3.78 3.71
N THR A 77 10.13 3.21 2.70
CA THR A 77 11.10 3.95 1.87
C THR A 77 10.64 4.01 0.43
N ARG A 78 10.65 5.22 -0.15
CA ARG A 78 10.38 5.44 -1.56
C ARG A 78 11.64 5.31 -2.36
N TYR A 79 11.56 4.53 -3.44
CA TYR A 79 12.60 4.31 -4.43
C TYR A 79 12.11 4.81 -5.78
N PHE A 80 12.97 5.51 -6.48
CA PHE A 80 12.72 6.03 -7.82
C PHE A 80 13.46 5.19 -8.84
N TRP A 81 12.87 4.96 -9.99
CA TRP A 81 13.53 4.20 -11.03
C TRP A 81 13.20 4.74 -12.42
N ARG A 82 14.13 4.51 -13.34
CA ARG A 82 13.99 4.83 -14.76
C ARG A 82 14.62 3.74 -15.61
N VAL A 83 14.27 3.71 -16.88
CA VAL A 83 14.86 2.80 -17.84
C VAL A 83 15.32 3.56 -19.08
N THR A 84 16.52 3.24 -19.56
CA THR A 84 17.03 3.69 -20.85
C THR A 84 17.00 2.51 -21.82
N VAL A 85 16.41 2.69 -23.00
CA VAL A 85 16.26 1.66 -24.02
C VAL A 85 16.96 2.08 -25.31
N MET A 86 17.75 1.16 -25.88
CA MET A 86 18.37 1.26 -27.20
C MET A 86 17.66 0.33 -28.18
N GLY A 87 17.13 0.90 -29.26
CA GLY A 87 16.56 0.16 -30.40
C GLY A 87 17.61 -0.26 -31.42
N ASP A 88 17.26 -1.25 -32.28
CA ASP A 88 18.13 -1.74 -33.35
C ASP A 88 18.30 -0.75 -34.52
N ASN A 89 17.50 0.30 -34.54
CA ASN A 89 17.60 1.42 -35.49
C ASN A 89 18.47 2.58 -34.94
N GLY A 90 19.06 2.43 -33.74
CA GLY A 90 19.91 3.45 -33.09
C GLY A 90 19.14 4.46 -32.24
N GLU A 91 17.82 4.38 -32.14
CA GLU A 91 17.07 5.24 -31.21
C GLU A 91 17.44 4.91 -29.77
N LEU A 92 17.72 5.95 -28.99
CA LEU A 92 18.05 5.86 -27.57
C LEU A 92 17.13 6.79 -26.78
N VAL A 93 16.36 6.24 -25.83
CA VAL A 93 15.41 7.01 -25.03
C VAL A 93 15.49 6.57 -23.58
N THR A 94 15.45 7.56 -22.66
CA THR A 94 15.25 7.34 -21.23
C THR A 94 13.81 7.69 -20.87
N SER A 95 13.19 6.89 -20.03
CA SER A 95 11.84 7.08 -19.54
C SER A 95 11.73 8.28 -18.60
N ASP A 96 10.48 8.70 -18.34
CA ASP A 96 10.15 9.45 -17.13
C ASP A 96 10.51 8.63 -15.88
N THR A 97 10.54 9.29 -14.73
CA THR A 97 10.77 8.64 -13.44
C THR A 97 9.48 7.95 -12.95
N ALA A 98 9.59 6.69 -12.60
CA ALA A 98 8.59 5.96 -11.83
C ALA A 98 9.12 5.70 -10.42
N TRP A 99 8.24 5.27 -9.51
CA TRP A 99 8.62 4.99 -8.14
C TRP A 99 7.88 3.76 -7.59
N PHE A 100 8.38 3.25 -6.47
CA PHE A 100 7.67 2.37 -5.58
C PHE A 100 8.03 2.72 -4.13
N GLU A 101 7.12 2.48 -3.22
CA GLU A 101 7.34 2.71 -1.80
C GLU A 101 7.04 1.43 -1.03
N THR A 102 8.00 1.01 -0.19
CA THR A 102 7.86 -0.20 0.61
C THR A 102 6.87 0.00 1.75
N ALA A 103 6.23 -1.08 2.14
CA ALA A 103 5.48 -1.19 3.38
C ALA A 103 6.40 -1.13 4.60
N LYS A 104 5.86 -1.46 5.78
CA LYS A 104 6.65 -1.59 7.02
C LYS A 104 7.65 -2.75 6.98
N LEU A 105 7.54 -3.66 6.03
CA LEU A 105 8.35 -4.88 5.95
C LEU A 105 8.39 -5.60 7.32
N ASP A 106 9.58 -5.84 7.85
CA ASP A 106 9.77 -6.47 9.16
C ASP A 106 9.69 -5.47 10.34
N GLU A 107 9.41 -4.19 10.09
CA GLU A 107 9.24 -3.19 11.15
C GLU A 107 7.94 -3.45 11.91
N PRO A 108 8.00 -3.72 13.22
CA PRO A 108 6.81 -3.99 14.01
C PRO A 108 5.95 -2.73 14.15
N PHE A 109 4.64 -2.94 14.31
CA PHE A 109 3.76 -1.87 14.77
C PHE A 109 4.02 -1.59 16.26
N THR A 110 4.05 -0.32 16.63
CA THR A 110 4.13 0.13 18.03
C THR A 110 2.74 0.45 18.59
N ALA A 111 1.75 0.62 17.71
CA ALA A 111 0.37 0.89 18.07
C ALA A 111 -0.26 -0.26 18.86
N GLN A 112 -1.20 0.09 19.72
CA GLN A 112 -2.07 -0.87 20.41
C GLN A 112 -3.40 -1.00 19.66
N ARG A 113 -3.97 -2.19 19.70
CA ARG A 113 -5.33 -2.43 19.23
C ARG A 113 -6.31 -1.74 20.15
N ILE A 114 -7.25 -0.99 19.58
CA ILE A 114 -8.30 -0.30 20.32
C ILE A 114 -9.67 -0.84 19.92
N SER A 115 -10.53 -1.03 20.93
CA SER A 115 -11.92 -1.46 20.76
C SER A 115 -12.84 -0.40 21.37
N PRO A 116 -13.94 -0.04 20.69
CA PRO A 116 -14.94 0.85 21.28
C PRO A 116 -15.74 0.12 22.35
N CYS A 117 -15.99 0.78 23.50
CA CYS A 117 -16.87 0.27 24.56
C CYS A 117 -18.34 0.56 24.19
N LEU A 118 -18.85 -0.05 23.15
CA LEU A 118 -20.22 0.14 22.66
C LEU A 118 -20.96 -1.20 22.59
N ALA A 119 -22.31 -1.11 22.47
CA ALA A 119 -23.11 -2.31 22.23
C ALA A 119 -22.66 -3.02 20.94
N PRO A 120 -22.68 -4.36 20.90
CA PRO A 120 -22.12 -5.16 19.80
C PRO A 120 -22.63 -4.80 18.40
N ASP A 121 -23.87 -4.34 18.29
CA ASP A 121 -24.51 -4.04 17.00
C ASP A 121 -24.44 -2.55 16.61
N THR A 122 -23.64 -1.76 17.31
CA THR A 122 -23.48 -0.33 17.05
C THR A 122 -22.23 -0.09 16.22
N ALA A 123 -22.39 0.40 14.98
CA ALA A 123 -21.27 0.83 14.16
C ALA A 123 -20.58 2.05 14.79
N PRO A 124 -19.32 1.94 15.24
CA PRO A 124 -18.67 3.02 16.00
C PRO A 124 -18.08 4.08 15.08
N TYR A 125 -18.13 5.32 15.58
CA TYR A 125 -17.32 6.42 15.09
C TYR A 125 -16.23 6.69 16.14
N MET A 126 -14.99 6.57 15.74
CA MET A 126 -13.83 6.83 16.60
C MET A 126 -13.11 8.08 16.12
N ARG A 127 -12.64 8.90 17.04
CA ARG A 127 -11.86 10.09 16.68
C ARG A 127 -10.84 10.46 17.76
N ARG A 128 -9.75 11.07 17.31
CA ARG A 128 -8.73 11.65 18.19
C ARG A 128 -8.15 12.91 17.57
N ALA A 129 -8.01 13.97 18.38
CA ALA A 129 -7.21 15.13 18.02
C ALA A 129 -5.73 14.88 18.33
N PHE A 130 -4.84 15.45 17.52
CA PHE A 130 -3.39 15.45 17.71
C PHE A 130 -2.78 16.71 17.12
N GLU A 131 -1.58 17.04 17.54
CA GLU A 131 -0.87 18.25 17.11
C GLU A 131 0.40 17.88 16.35
N ILE A 132 0.69 18.63 15.29
CA ILE A 132 1.92 18.53 14.51
C ILE A 132 2.69 19.84 14.63
N THR A 133 3.97 19.71 14.98
CA THR A 133 4.92 20.80 15.00
C THR A 133 5.83 20.74 13.78
N GLY A 134 6.13 21.88 13.16
CA GLY A 134 6.88 21.97 11.92
C GLY A 134 6.03 21.85 10.67
N GLU A 135 6.61 22.13 9.54
CA GLU A 135 5.96 21.95 8.22
C GLU A 135 5.91 20.48 7.84
N VAL A 136 4.77 20.01 7.39
CA VAL A 136 4.59 18.61 6.95
C VAL A 136 5.26 18.42 5.59
N LEU A 137 6.27 17.54 5.54
CA LEU A 137 6.96 17.16 4.32
C LEU A 137 6.35 15.90 3.69
N SER A 138 5.97 14.94 4.52
CA SER A 138 5.25 13.74 4.09
C SER A 138 4.52 13.08 5.25
N ALA A 139 3.43 12.39 4.95
CA ALA A 139 2.70 11.60 5.93
C ALA A 139 2.14 10.31 5.35
N ARG A 140 2.26 9.22 6.12
CA ARG A 140 1.74 7.90 5.78
C ARG A 140 0.93 7.34 6.92
N ALA A 141 -0.28 6.89 6.59
CA ALA A 141 -1.14 6.17 7.54
C ALA A 141 -1.12 4.67 7.21
N TYR A 142 -0.78 3.85 8.19
CA TYR A 142 -0.75 2.39 8.13
C TYR A 142 -1.86 1.87 9.02
N PHE A 143 -2.98 1.42 8.44
CA PHE A 143 -4.17 1.08 9.20
C PHE A 143 -4.77 -0.27 8.81
N THR A 144 -5.39 -0.91 9.79
CA THR A 144 -6.22 -2.09 9.61
C THR A 144 -7.28 -2.18 10.72
N GLY A 145 -8.21 -3.12 10.59
CA GLY A 145 -9.25 -3.36 11.59
C GLY A 145 -9.79 -4.78 11.55
N LEU A 146 -10.38 -5.21 12.65
CA LEU A 146 -11.32 -6.34 12.67
C LEU A 146 -12.73 -5.77 12.54
N GLY A 147 -13.35 -6.03 11.42
CA GLY A 147 -14.45 -5.31 10.84
C GLY A 147 -13.99 -4.63 9.55
N ILE A 148 -14.85 -3.87 8.90
CA ILE A 148 -14.46 -2.95 7.83
C ILE A 148 -14.27 -1.56 8.43
N TYR A 149 -13.43 -0.74 7.80
CA TYR A 149 -13.23 0.64 8.25
C TYR A 149 -13.08 1.62 7.09
N GLU A 150 -13.38 2.87 7.39
CA GLU A 150 -12.99 4.03 6.58
C GLU A 150 -12.20 4.99 7.47
N LEU A 151 -11.07 5.47 6.96
CA LEU A 151 -10.18 6.40 7.66
C LEU A 151 -10.39 7.83 7.15
N TYR A 152 -10.41 8.78 8.07
CA TYR A 152 -10.59 10.21 7.79
C TYR A 152 -9.51 11.03 8.49
N LEU A 153 -8.99 12.04 7.81
CA LEU A 153 -8.11 13.07 8.36
C LEU A 153 -8.78 14.44 8.14
N ASN A 154 -8.97 15.20 9.21
CA ASN A 154 -9.57 16.54 9.16
C ASN A 154 -10.92 16.61 8.44
N GLY A 155 -11.69 15.51 8.48
CA GLY A 155 -13.00 15.39 7.83
C GLY A 155 -12.98 14.88 6.40
N GLU A 156 -11.82 14.70 5.80
CA GLU A 156 -11.66 14.13 4.46
C GLU A 156 -11.29 12.66 4.53
N LYS A 157 -11.84 11.83 3.64
CA LYS A 157 -11.55 10.40 3.55
C LYS A 157 -10.11 10.21 3.04
N ALA A 158 -9.37 9.31 3.70
CA ALA A 158 -7.96 9.08 3.42
C ALA A 158 -7.69 8.54 1.99
N ASN A 159 -8.68 7.91 1.39
CA ASN A 159 -8.62 7.38 0.01
C ASN A 159 -10.03 7.09 -0.52
N ASP A 160 -10.13 6.57 -1.73
CA ASP A 160 -11.38 6.17 -2.39
C ASP A 160 -11.72 4.67 -2.24
N GLU A 161 -10.96 3.90 -1.45
CA GLU A 161 -11.25 2.50 -1.19
C GLU A 161 -12.48 2.32 -0.30
N TYR A 162 -13.14 1.19 -0.52
CA TYR A 162 -14.26 0.72 0.28
C TYR A 162 -13.99 -0.70 0.78
N LEU A 163 -14.61 -1.06 1.89
CA LEU A 163 -14.53 -2.39 2.48
C LEU A 163 -13.13 -2.81 2.93
N ALA A 164 -12.25 -1.85 3.25
CA ALA A 164 -10.95 -2.14 3.85
C ALA A 164 -11.13 -2.79 5.24
N PRO A 165 -10.25 -3.72 5.65
CA PRO A 165 -9.06 -4.23 4.99
C PRO A 165 -9.30 -5.33 3.96
N GLY A 166 -10.55 -5.71 3.67
CA GLY A 166 -10.90 -6.84 2.83
C GLY A 166 -11.07 -8.13 3.63
N CYS A 167 -11.39 -9.22 2.94
CA CYS A 167 -11.58 -10.53 3.54
C CYS A 167 -10.26 -11.33 3.52
N THR A 168 -9.80 -11.73 4.70
CA THR A 168 -8.59 -12.55 4.88
C THR A 168 -8.87 -13.70 5.86
N ALA A 169 -7.93 -14.60 6.04
CA ALA A 169 -7.96 -15.59 7.11
C ALA A 169 -7.48 -14.92 8.40
N TYR A 170 -8.38 -14.22 9.09
CA TYR A 170 -8.07 -13.36 10.23
C TYR A 170 -7.44 -14.07 11.43
N ASP A 171 -7.51 -15.40 11.49
CA ASP A 171 -6.81 -16.26 12.44
C ASP A 171 -5.33 -16.48 12.09
N SER A 172 -4.96 -16.22 10.82
CA SER A 172 -3.61 -16.43 10.31
C SER A 172 -2.90 -15.13 9.99
N TRP A 173 -3.59 -14.18 9.34
CA TRP A 173 -3.02 -12.89 8.96
C TRP A 173 -4.09 -11.84 8.70
N ILE A 174 -3.73 -10.57 8.87
CA ILE A 174 -4.59 -9.42 8.59
C ILE A 174 -3.82 -8.47 7.69
N GLN A 175 -4.44 -8.09 6.58
CA GLN A 175 -3.90 -7.08 5.68
C GLN A 175 -4.08 -5.70 6.30
N TYR A 176 -3.07 -4.85 6.21
CA TYR A 176 -3.21 -3.42 6.47
C TYR A 176 -3.09 -2.61 5.18
N GLN A 177 -3.66 -1.43 5.15
CA GLN A 177 -3.56 -0.47 4.06
C GLN A 177 -2.54 0.61 4.41
N THR A 178 -1.89 1.12 3.37
CA THR A 178 -1.01 2.28 3.45
C THR A 178 -1.61 3.41 2.63
N TYR A 179 -1.80 4.56 3.27
CA TYR A 179 -2.36 5.76 2.65
C TYR A 179 -1.34 6.89 2.63
N ASP A 180 -1.20 7.58 1.50
CA ASP A 180 -0.55 8.88 1.46
C ASP A 180 -1.57 9.93 1.94
N VAL A 181 -1.30 10.49 3.10
CA VAL A 181 -2.18 11.47 3.74
C VAL A 181 -1.49 12.82 3.92
N THR A 182 -0.43 13.05 3.14
CA THR A 182 0.39 14.26 3.22
C THR A 182 -0.45 15.52 3.05
N ASP A 183 -1.33 15.52 2.06
CA ASP A 183 -2.17 16.69 1.73
C ASP A 183 -3.39 16.83 2.65
N LEU A 184 -3.67 15.85 3.52
CA LEU A 184 -4.83 15.84 4.43
C LEU A 184 -4.50 16.35 5.84
N ILE A 185 -3.23 16.58 6.14
CA ILE A 185 -2.79 17.06 7.44
C ILE A 185 -1.94 18.33 7.32
N HIS A 186 -1.83 19.07 8.39
CA HIS A 186 -1.13 20.35 8.42
C HIS A 186 -0.46 20.61 9.80
N THR A 187 0.39 21.61 9.86
CA THR A 187 0.95 22.10 11.11
C THR A 187 -0.18 22.58 12.05
N GLY A 188 -0.07 22.27 13.33
CA GLY A 188 -1.05 22.56 14.36
C GLY A 188 -2.02 21.41 14.63
N GLU A 189 -3.23 21.72 15.06
CA GLU A 189 -4.23 20.74 15.45
C GLU A 189 -4.80 20.01 14.24
N ASN A 190 -4.84 18.68 14.33
CA ASN A 190 -5.41 17.77 13.35
C ASN A 190 -6.35 16.77 14.04
N VAL A 191 -7.24 16.19 13.27
CA VAL A 191 -8.16 15.15 13.76
C VAL A 191 -8.08 13.93 12.85
N ILE A 192 -7.80 12.77 13.45
CA ILE A 192 -7.97 11.46 12.81
C ILE A 192 -9.27 10.84 13.26
N GLY A 193 -10.02 10.28 12.34
CA GLY A 193 -11.29 9.60 12.59
C GLY A 193 -11.40 8.29 11.83
N ALA A 194 -12.18 7.37 12.36
CA ALA A 194 -12.51 6.12 11.69
C ALA A 194 -13.97 5.76 11.91
N ILE A 195 -14.60 5.26 10.85
CA ILE A 195 -15.92 4.65 10.89
C ILE A 195 -15.72 3.15 10.73
N LEU A 196 -16.30 2.34 11.61
CA LEU A 196 -16.19 0.89 11.53
C LEU A 196 -17.54 0.24 11.24
N GLY A 197 -17.50 -0.86 10.51
CA GLY A 197 -18.64 -1.73 10.23
C GLY A 197 -18.28 -3.20 10.46
N ASN A 198 -19.27 -4.08 10.48
CA ASN A 198 -19.07 -5.50 10.81
C ASN A 198 -18.07 -6.21 9.88
N GLY A 199 -18.16 -5.99 8.57
CA GLY A 199 -17.30 -6.63 7.59
C GLY A 199 -17.29 -8.16 7.69
N TRP A 200 -16.15 -8.75 7.39
CA TRP A 200 -15.99 -10.21 7.38
C TRP A 200 -15.44 -10.78 8.68
N ALA A 201 -14.73 -9.97 9.49
CA ALA A 201 -14.17 -10.43 10.77
C ALA A 201 -15.27 -10.60 11.83
N LYS A 202 -16.17 -9.61 11.94
CA LYS A 202 -17.27 -9.56 12.92
C LYS A 202 -18.62 -9.90 12.31
N GLY A 203 -18.76 -9.74 10.99
CA GLY A 203 -20.02 -9.90 10.28
C GLY A 203 -20.43 -11.34 10.08
N ARG A 204 -21.64 -11.50 9.58
CA ARG A 204 -22.23 -12.77 9.22
C ARG A 204 -21.86 -13.10 7.78
N PHE A 205 -21.04 -14.11 7.59
CA PHE A 205 -20.63 -14.53 6.25
C PHE A 205 -21.52 -15.67 5.75
N GLY A 206 -22.59 -15.32 5.00
CA GLY A 206 -23.28 -16.21 4.07
C GLY A 206 -24.02 -17.43 4.60
N PHE A 207 -23.86 -17.81 5.86
CA PHE A 207 -24.37 -19.06 6.42
C PHE A 207 -25.30 -18.88 7.62
N ASP A 208 -25.98 -17.75 7.70
CA ASP A 208 -26.85 -17.43 8.79
C ASP A 208 -28.16 -18.23 8.67
N GLY A 209 -28.26 -19.30 9.43
CA GLY A 209 -29.51 -19.90 9.83
C GLY A 209 -30.41 -20.53 8.76
N VAL A 210 -29.99 -20.54 7.49
CA VAL A 210 -30.84 -21.04 6.39
C VAL A 210 -30.40 -22.38 5.81
N VAL A 211 -29.16 -22.77 6.07
CA VAL A 211 -28.69 -24.11 5.69
C VAL A 211 -28.84 -25.01 6.93
N GLY A 212 -29.96 -25.67 7.06
CA GLY A 212 -30.26 -26.54 8.16
C GLY A 212 -29.08 -27.47 8.50
N ASN A 213 -28.83 -27.62 9.79
CA ASN A 213 -28.04 -28.67 10.42
C ASN A 213 -26.54 -28.69 10.19
N TYR A 214 -25.91 -27.63 9.74
CA TYR A 214 -24.50 -27.48 10.03
C TYR A 214 -24.37 -27.01 11.48
N GLU A 215 -24.04 -27.94 12.38
CA GLU A 215 -23.50 -27.60 13.67
C GLU A 215 -22.22 -26.78 13.38
N THR A 216 -22.36 -25.45 13.44
CA THR A 216 -21.18 -24.58 13.42
C THR A 216 -20.33 -25.01 14.60
N ASN A 217 -19.01 -25.13 14.44
CA ASN A 217 -18.07 -25.45 15.51
C ASN A 217 -18.08 -24.43 16.68
N PHE A 218 -19.06 -23.52 16.68
CA PHE A 218 -19.29 -22.47 17.68
C PHE A 218 -20.72 -22.59 18.22
N PRO A 219 -20.98 -23.54 19.15
CA PRO A 219 -22.31 -23.70 19.71
C PRO A 219 -22.76 -22.42 20.42
N GLY A 220 -23.86 -21.85 19.96
CA GLY A 220 -24.60 -20.82 20.67
C GLY A 220 -24.36 -19.38 20.23
N LYS A 221 -23.62 -19.13 19.15
CA LYS A 221 -23.47 -17.76 18.60
C LYS A 221 -23.91 -17.74 17.13
N PRO A 222 -24.71 -16.74 16.71
CA PRO A 222 -24.89 -16.48 15.30
C PRO A 222 -23.51 -16.15 14.71
N CYS A 223 -23.17 -16.75 13.59
CA CYS A 223 -21.84 -16.85 12.96
C CYS A 223 -21.06 -15.54 12.84
N ASN A 224 -20.49 -15.05 13.92
CA ASN A 224 -19.34 -14.18 13.86
C ASN A 224 -18.13 -15.08 13.62
N MET A 225 -17.51 -15.00 12.44
CA MET A 225 -16.49 -15.98 12.06
C MET A 225 -15.25 -15.92 12.95
N TYR A 226 -14.84 -14.72 13.38
CA TYR A 226 -13.56 -14.55 14.09
C TYR A 226 -13.65 -13.75 15.39
N THR A 227 -14.54 -12.76 15.49
CA THR A 227 -14.65 -11.90 16.67
C THR A 227 -16.04 -11.30 16.85
N ASP A 228 -16.41 -11.01 18.10
CA ASP A 228 -17.60 -10.23 18.48
C ASP A 228 -17.25 -8.74 18.65
N GLU A 229 -15.98 -8.36 18.55
CA GLU A 229 -15.52 -7.02 18.82
C GLU A 229 -15.04 -6.31 17.55
N TYR A 230 -15.24 -5.00 17.50
CA TYR A 230 -14.54 -4.14 16.58
C TYR A 230 -13.13 -3.87 17.10
N LEU A 231 -12.15 -3.97 16.26
CA LEU A 231 -10.79 -3.53 16.57
C LEU A 231 -10.31 -2.57 15.48
N LEU A 232 -9.73 -1.48 15.90
CA LEU A 232 -8.97 -0.57 15.04
C LEU A 232 -7.51 -0.61 15.45
N PHE A 233 -6.63 -0.56 14.47
CA PHE A 233 -5.21 -0.66 14.68
C PHE A 233 -4.47 0.11 13.60
N GLY A 234 -3.55 0.99 13.98
CA GLY A 234 -2.79 1.73 12.98
C GLY A 234 -1.86 2.78 13.55
N GLU A 235 -1.03 3.28 12.68
CA GLU A 235 -0.01 4.30 12.94
C GLU A 235 -0.05 5.38 11.88
N LEU A 236 0.18 6.61 12.30
CA LEU A 236 0.43 7.75 11.44
C LEU A 236 1.90 8.16 11.58
N HIS A 237 2.65 8.08 10.49
CA HIS A 237 4.03 8.52 10.43
C HIS A 237 4.11 9.84 9.67
N VAL A 238 4.64 10.87 10.30
CA VAL A 238 4.75 12.22 9.74
C VAL A 238 6.21 12.64 9.76
N THR A 239 6.69 13.12 8.63
CA THR A 239 8.00 13.77 8.51
C THR A 239 7.79 15.26 8.44
N THR A 240 8.46 16.01 9.30
CA THR A 240 8.40 17.48 9.36
C THR A 240 9.79 18.11 9.23
N THR A 241 9.82 19.42 8.93
CA THR A 241 11.05 20.25 8.98
C THR A 241 11.64 20.33 10.35
#